data_9b8ac06556198e3e0dce0f5ed150083d
#
_entry.id   9b8ac06556198e3e0dce0f5ed150083d
#
_cell.length_a   1.000
_cell.length_b   1.000
_cell.length_c   1.000
_cell.angle_alpha   90.00
_cell.angle_beta   90.00
_cell.angle_gamma   90.00
#
_symmetry.space_group_name_H-M   'P 1'
#
loop_
_entity.id
_entity.type
_entity.pdbx_description
1 polymer ?
#
loop_
_entity_poly.entity_id
_entity_poly.type
_entity_poly.pdbx_seq_one_letter_code
_entity_poly.pdbx_strand_id
1 'polypeptide(L)'
;MKNKYLTITLFILSIFLIIGISYAYFEITVSGNDNSKDMVVTAGTLELTFNDKDSVITLNNAKPGDYYTKTITVKNTGTLDTSYNLVWQELINEITNDELVIEATCKQLNSNNEVEGTCEDIAETPIKSTRIVKNIPLSPSYTHEYTIKVTFKEMNKSQNYNTNKTFKGKLGIEEYQKLNFSTDSWSDIAKNVKDGNGSDYTIGDTKTIKMGTYGTHTVRLSNTSTPSECETTDFSETACGFVVEFADIITTHVMNPDTDAKPSGSNIGGYPSSELYTFLTNDIYNTLPSEIQDIIIDTKVISSHGSNDTENFISTDKLYLLSLKEIYSNWDRTEDTSKDQTRQLDYYKINNVATTNSELAKKKYKNRISYWWMRTANSDSSNTFYYIGPNDSWISNNSSIALGISPAFRIG
;
A
#
# COMPACT_ATOMS: atom_id res chain seq x y z
N MET A 1 -24.34 49.11 17.22
CA MET A 1 -23.12 48.59 16.56
C MET A 1 -22.25 47.72 17.48
N LYS A 2 -22.11 48.00 18.79
CA LYS A 2 -21.25 47.18 19.69
C LYS A 2 -21.64 45.69 19.84
N ASN A 3 -22.91 45.33 19.76
CA ASN A 3 -23.33 43.93 19.93
C ASN A 3 -23.04 43.02 18.72
N LYS A 4 -22.94 43.54 17.49
CA LYS A 4 -22.61 42.77 16.33
C LYS A 4 -21.16 42.26 16.30
N TYR A 5 -20.24 43.10 16.78
CA TYR A 5 -18.81 42.73 16.85
C TYR A 5 -18.57 41.69 17.95
N LEU A 6 -19.27 41.79 19.08
CA LEU A 6 -19.18 40.79 20.14
C LEU A 6 -19.66 39.39 19.69
N THR A 7 -20.75 39.34 18.94
CA THR A 7 -21.30 38.08 18.40
C THR A 7 -20.36 37.44 17.35
N ILE A 8 -19.76 38.28 16.48
CA ILE A 8 -18.79 37.82 15.49
C ILE A 8 -17.50 37.30 16.16
N THR A 9 -17.02 38.01 17.20
CA THR A 9 -15.82 37.61 17.95
C THR A 9 -16.05 36.29 18.70
N LEU A 10 -17.23 36.11 19.31
CA LEU A 10 -17.60 34.84 19.97
C LEU A 10 -17.75 33.68 18.96
N PHE A 11 -18.26 33.96 17.76
CA PHE A 11 -18.37 32.93 16.70
C PHE A 11 -17.01 32.52 16.15
N ILE A 12 -16.11 33.48 15.96
CA ILE A 12 -14.72 33.19 15.54
C ILE A 12 -13.97 32.43 16.65
N LEU A 13 -14.16 32.80 17.92
CA LEU A 13 -13.54 32.08 19.05
C LEU A 13 -14.06 30.66 19.19
N SER A 14 -15.35 30.41 18.91
CA SER A 14 -15.92 29.03 18.89
C SER A 14 -15.40 28.18 17.72
N ILE A 15 -15.14 28.78 16.57
CA ILE A 15 -14.53 28.11 15.44
C ILE A 15 -13.07 27.73 15.75
N PHE A 16 -12.30 28.61 16.37
CA PHE A 16 -10.93 28.31 16.82
C PHE A 16 -10.90 27.25 17.93
N LEU A 17 -11.89 27.21 18.82
CA LEU A 17 -12.03 26.15 19.82
C LEU A 17 -12.37 24.78 19.18
N ILE A 18 -13.20 24.76 18.14
CA ILE A 18 -13.55 23.53 17.42
C ILE A 18 -12.39 23.03 16.57
N ILE A 19 -11.62 23.92 15.94
CA ILE A 19 -10.43 23.59 15.16
C ILE A 19 -9.26 23.18 16.10
N GLY A 20 -9.14 23.78 17.27
CA GLY A 20 -8.09 23.48 18.26
C GLY A 20 -8.23 22.11 18.94
N ILE A 21 -9.41 21.48 18.88
CA ILE A 21 -9.64 20.15 19.46
C ILE A 21 -9.37 19.01 18.44
N SER A 22 -9.22 19.35 17.15
CA SER A 22 -9.01 18.36 16.06
C SER A 22 -7.57 18.01 15.77
N TYR A 23 -6.58 18.61 16.43
CA TYR A 23 -5.17 18.32 16.27
C TYR A 23 -4.52 17.94 17.60
N ALA A 24 -4.93 16.81 18.16
CA ALA A 24 -4.10 16.11 19.12
C ALA A 24 -3.12 15.23 18.32
N TYR A 25 -1.98 15.79 17.93
CA TYR A 25 -0.82 15.03 17.51
C TYR A 25 -0.29 14.32 18.74
N PHE A 26 -0.35 12.99 18.74
CA PHE A 26 0.29 12.18 19.75
C PHE A 26 1.66 11.75 19.23
N GLU A 27 2.70 12.37 19.73
CA GLU A 27 4.06 11.86 19.56
C GLU A 27 4.31 10.90 20.74
N ILE A 28 4.30 9.59 20.44
CA ILE A 28 4.60 8.55 21.43
C ILE A 28 6.08 8.25 21.34
N THR A 29 6.84 8.76 22.29
CA THR A 29 8.24 8.34 22.47
C THR A 29 8.26 7.17 23.44
N VAL A 30 8.34 5.96 22.94
CA VAL A 30 8.63 4.77 23.76
C VAL A 30 10.14 4.72 23.96
N SER A 31 10.63 5.27 25.05
CA SER A 31 12.01 5.05 25.49
C SER A 31 12.02 3.88 26.45
N GLY A 32 12.56 2.74 26.02
CA GLY A 32 12.94 1.67 26.95
C GLY A 32 14.05 2.22 27.83
N ASN A 33 13.73 2.54 29.06
CA ASN A 33 14.69 2.93 30.08
C ASN A 33 14.34 2.23 31.39
N ASP A 34 15.34 2.00 32.20
CA ASP A 34 15.35 1.23 33.45
C ASP A 34 14.35 1.67 34.55
N ASN A 35 13.36 2.46 34.22
CA ASN A 35 12.25 2.78 35.10
C ASN A 35 10.98 2.81 34.25
N SER A 36 10.03 1.95 34.60
CA SER A 36 8.65 1.99 34.10
C SER A 36 8.13 3.43 34.13
N LYS A 37 8.11 4.11 32.97
CA LYS A 37 7.37 5.35 32.83
C LYS A 37 6.05 5.02 32.17
N ASP A 38 4.99 5.23 32.92
CA ASP A 38 3.63 5.16 32.47
C ASP A 38 3.43 6.13 31.30
N MET A 39 2.93 5.65 30.18
CA MET A 39 2.50 6.49 29.08
C MET A 39 1.03 6.87 29.33
N VAL A 40 0.77 8.13 29.66
CA VAL A 40 -0.58 8.63 29.93
C VAL A 40 -1.11 9.31 28.67
N VAL A 41 -2.15 8.73 28.08
CA VAL A 41 -2.93 9.34 26.99
C VAL A 41 -4.31 9.69 27.55
N THR A 42 -4.62 10.99 27.60
CA THR A 42 -5.83 11.51 28.23
C THR A 42 -6.89 11.90 27.21
N ALA A 43 -7.80 10.96 26.88
CA ALA A 43 -9.23 11.24 26.60
C ALA A 43 -9.95 9.89 26.52
N GLY A 44 -10.48 9.41 27.66
CA GLY A 44 -10.91 8.04 27.87
C GLY A 44 -9.66 7.15 27.85
N THR A 45 -9.05 6.96 28.98
CA THR A 45 -7.66 6.54 29.15
C THR A 45 -7.32 5.22 28.43
N LEU A 46 -6.66 5.34 27.28
CA LEU A 46 -5.85 4.28 26.69
C LEU A 46 -4.49 4.36 27.36
N GLU A 47 -4.11 3.36 28.13
CA GLU A 47 -2.82 3.32 28.82
C GLU A 47 -2.24 1.93 28.70
N LEU A 48 -1.10 1.81 28.01
CA LEU A 48 -0.37 0.56 27.87
C LEU A 48 0.96 0.66 28.61
N THR A 49 1.24 -0.28 29.49
CA THR A 49 2.54 -0.43 30.14
C THR A 49 3.29 -1.60 29.52
N PHE A 50 4.50 -1.37 29.05
CA PHE A 50 5.41 -2.37 28.52
C PHE A 50 6.54 -2.59 29.53
N ASN A 51 6.73 -3.85 29.97
CA ASN A 51 7.81 -4.21 30.84
C ASN A 51 8.71 -5.23 30.15
N ASP A 52 9.94 -4.85 30.00
CA ASP A 52 11.03 -5.62 29.45
C ASP A 52 12.21 -5.58 30.45
N LYS A 53 12.32 -6.58 31.27
CA LYS A 53 13.33 -6.66 32.36
C LYS A 53 14.76 -6.47 31.89
N ASP A 54 15.05 -6.76 30.60
CA ASP A 54 16.36 -6.58 29.97
C ASP A 54 16.15 -6.03 28.55
N SER A 55 16.62 -4.81 28.28
CA SER A 55 16.24 -4.05 27.10
C SER A 55 16.73 -4.58 25.74
N VAL A 56 17.73 -5.42 25.69
CA VAL A 56 18.37 -5.84 24.42
C VAL A 56 18.55 -7.35 24.37
N ILE A 57 18.17 -7.93 23.24
CA ILE A 57 18.51 -9.31 22.87
C ILE A 57 19.75 -9.22 21.97
N THR A 58 20.82 -9.86 22.38
CA THR A 58 22.07 -9.93 21.61
C THR A 58 22.53 -11.37 21.50
N LEU A 59 22.81 -11.82 20.28
CA LEU A 59 23.45 -13.08 19.99
C LEU A 59 24.86 -12.79 19.48
N ASN A 60 25.85 -12.89 20.35
CA ASN A 60 27.26 -12.73 20.03
C ASN A 60 27.91 -14.10 19.86
N ASN A 61 28.65 -14.30 18.77
CA ASN A 61 29.30 -15.57 18.46
C ASN A 61 28.37 -16.79 18.47
N ALA A 62 27.09 -16.57 18.15
CA ALA A 62 26.09 -17.63 18.11
C ALA A 62 26.44 -18.68 17.05
N LYS A 63 26.17 -19.93 17.38
CA LYS A 63 26.26 -21.07 16.47
C LYS A 63 24.86 -21.46 15.99
N PRO A 64 24.75 -22.06 14.82
CA PRO A 64 23.50 -22.68 14.42
C PRO A 64 22.96 -23.60 15.53
N GLY A 65 21.67 -23.45 15.84
CA GLY A 65 20.99 -24.12 16.96
C GLY A 65 20.95 -23.32 18.27
N ASP A 66 21.77 -22.27 18.42
CA ASP A 66 21.69 -21.40 19.61
C ASP A 66 20.43 -20.56 19.61
N TYR A 67 19.90 -20.31 20.82
CA TYR A 67 18.71 -19.48 21.00
C TYR A 67 18.82 -18.59 22.26
N TYR A 68 18.01 -17.56 22.28
CA TYR A 68 17.80 -16.68 23.44
C TYR A 68 16.33 -16.62 23.78
N THR A 69 15.99 -16.73 25.07
CA THR A 69 14.60 -16.64 25.56
C THR A 69 14.42 -15.43 26.46
N LYS A 70 13.31 -14.72 26.28
CA LYS A 70 12.96 -13.53 27.03
C LYS A 70 11.48 -13.46 27.33
N THR A 71 11.13 -13.05 28.56
CA THR A 71 9.75 -12.77 28.94
C THR A 71 9.51 -11.27 28.95
N ILE A 72 8.42 -10.83 28.30
CA ILE A 72 7.92 -9.46 28.30
C ILE A 72 6.46 -9.43 28.70
N THR A 73 5.99 -8.30 29.20
CA THR A 73 4.57 -8.09 29.50
C THR A 73 4.06 -6.79 28.87
N VAL A 74 2.81 -6.85 28.41
CA VAL A 74 2.05 -5.68 27.92
C VAL A 74 0.76 -5.64 28.72
N LYS A 75 0.52 -4.56 29.47
CA LYS A 75 -0.66 -4.38 30.29
C LYS A 75 -1.48 -3.18 29.84
N ASN A 76 -2.80 -3.35 29.75
CA ASN A 76 -3.71 -2.25 29.58
C ASN A 76 -4.11 -1.70 30.97
N THR A 77 -3.55 -0.54 31.34
CA THR A 77 -3.88 0.17 32.59
C THR A 77 -4.96 1.21 32.39
N GLY A 78 -5.42 1.40 31.17
CA GLY A 78 -6.52 2.27 30.81
C GLY A 78 -7.90 1.70 31.15
N THR A 79 -8.93 2.39 30.74
CA THR A 79 -10.35 2.02 30.97
C THR A 79 -11.08 1.57 29.71
N LEU A 80 -10.43 1.65 28.55
CA LEU A 80 -10.97 1.26 27.25
C LEU A 80 -10.20 0.09 26.66
N ASP A 81 -10.91 -0.70 25.84
CA ASP A 81 -10.26 -1.68 24.98
C ASP A 81 -9.29 -0.97 24.03
N THR A 82 -8.12 -1.55 23.86
CA THR A 82 -7.10 -1.04 22.94
C THR A 82 -6.49 -2.19 22.13
N SER A 83 -5.67 -1.84 21.16
CA SER A 83 -4.85 -2.80 20.43
C SER A 83 -3.44 -2.26 20.30
N TYR A 84 -2.46 -3.17 20.22
CA TYR A 84 -1.07 -2.80 20.04
C TYR A 84 -0.38 -3.68 18.99
N ASN A 85 0.73 -3.18 18.49
CA ASN A 85 1.68 -3.95 17.70
C ASN A 85 2.87 -4.30 18.58
N LEU A 86 3.36 -5.53 18.49
CA LEU A 86 4.65 -5.91 19.05
C LEU A 86 5.72 -5.65 17.98
N VAL A 87 6.76 -4.92 18.34
CA VAL A 87 7.74 -4.41 17.36
C VAL A 87 9.18 -4.58 17.85
N TRP A 88 10.12 -4.55 16.91
CA TRP A 88 11.52 -4.25 17.18
C TRP A 88 11.70 -2.73 17.12
N GLN A 89 11.96 -2.08 18.25
CA GLN A 89 12.30 -0.65 18.30
C GLN A 89 13.68 -0.36 17.71
N GLU A 90 14.60 -1.31 17.92
CA GLU A 90 15.90 -1.35 17.25
C GLU A 90 16.07 -2.73 16.66
N LEU A 91 16.50 -2.83 15.42
CA LEU A 91 16.77 -4.08 14.74
C LEU A 91 18.02 -3.99 13.89
N ILE A 92 19.04 -4.75 14.27
CA ILE A 92 20.19 -5.06 13.44
C ILE A 92 20.19 -6.57 13.24
N ASN A 93 19.95 -7.01 12.02
CA ASN A 93 20.01 -8.42 11.65
C ASN A 93 20.88 -8.59 10.40
N GLU A 94 22.12 -9.04 10.63
CA GLU A 94 23.05 -9.36 9.57
C GLU A 94 23.00 -10.82 9.13
N ILE A 95 22.25 -11.67 9.87
CA ILE A 95 22.05 -13.09 9.55
C ILE A 95 21.22 -13.21 8.27
N THR A 96 21.70 -13.95 7.32
CA THR A 96 21.08 -14.10 5.99
C THR A 96 20.31 -15.41 5.86
N ASN A 97 19.59 -15.56 4.74
CA ASN A 97 18.86 -16.76 4.34
C ASN A 97 17.72 -17.13 5.30
N ASP A 98 17.13 -16.13 5.99
CA ASP A 98 16.02 -16.35 6.93
C ASP A 98 16.35 -17.32 8.07
N GLU A 99 17.63 -17.44 8.41
CA GLU A 99 18.10 -18.40 9.40
C GLU A 99 17.96 -17.90 10.84
N LEU A 100 17.66 -16.61 11.05
CA LEU A 100 17.28 -16.07 12.34
C LEU A 100 15.76 -15.94 12.40
N VAL A 101 15.16 -16.65 13.37
CA VAL A 101 13.71 -16.70 13.55
C VAL A 101 13.30 -16.26 14.94
N ILE A 102 12.05 -15.81 15.06
CA ILE A 102 11.38 -15.51 16.33
C ILE A 102 10.14 -16.38 16.45
N GLU A 103 9.88 -16.86 17.65
CA GLU A 103 8.63 -17.48 18.07
C GLU A 103 8.26 -16.99 19.48
N ALA A 104 6.99 -17.04 19.87
CA ALA A 104 6.59 -16.77 21.24
C ALA A 104 5.33 -17.50 21.63
N THR A 105 5.24 -17.87 22.91
CA THR A 105 3.98 -18.24 23.54
C THR A 105 3.42 -17.06 24.31
N CYS A 106 2.10 -16.94 24.34
CA CYS A 106 1.38 -15.86 25.01
C CYS A 106 0.43 -16.40 26.08
N LYS A 107 0.35 -15.70 27.22
CA LYS A 107 -0.64 -15.93 28.27
C LYS A 107 -1.34 -14.62 28.58
N GLN A 108 -2.67 -14.66 28.68
CA GLN A 108 -3.45 -13.53 29.17
C GLN A 108 -3.63 -13.69 30.69
N LEU A 109 -3.29 -12.63 31.42
CA LEU A 109 -3.41 -12.56 32.87
C LEU A 109 -4.49 -11.54 33.23
N ASN A 110 -5.29 -11.85 34.27
CA ASN A 110 -6.26 -10.92 34.84
C ASN A 110 -5.60 -9.90 35.78
N SER A 111 -6.41 -9.03 36.38
CA SER A 111 -5.94 -8.00 37.35
C SER A 111 -5.22 -8.57 38.56
N ASN A 112 -5.44 -9.84 38.91
CA ASN A 112 -4.80 -10.54 40.03
C ASN A 112 -3.51 -11.28 39.60
N ASN A 113 -3.07 -11.14 38.33
CA ASN A 113 -1.97 -11.87 37.69
C ASN A 113 -2.21 -13.39 37.60
N GLU A 114 -3.46 -13.80 37.56
CA GLU A 114 -3.84 -15.19 37.31
C GLU A 114 -4.08 -15.41 35.82
N VAL A 115 -3.72 -16.59 35.32
CA VAL A 115 -3.95 -16.92 33.90
C VAL A 115 -5.46 -17.00 33.66
N GLU A 116 -5.96 -16.11 32.79
CA GLU A 116 -7.36 -16.04 32.41
C GLU A 116 -7.48 -15.84 30.90
N GLY A 117 -7.59 -16.94 30.17
CA GLY A 117 -7.66 -16.91 28.71
C GLY A 117 -6.30 -17.08 28.04
N THR A 118 -6.32 -16.97 26.73
CA THR A 118 -5.16 -17.07 25.84
C THR A 118 -5.09 -15.83 24.97
N CYS A 119 -3.89 -15.37 24.68
CA CYS A 119 -3.60 -14.44 23.60
C CYS A 119 -2.92 -15.20 22.47
N GLU A 120 -2.75 -14.55 21.32
CA GLU A 120 -2.20 -15.19 20.13
C GLU A 120 -0.71 -15.48 20.30
N ASP A 121 -0.32 -16.73 20.08
CA ASP A 121 1.08 -17.15 20.00
C ASP A 121 1.71 -16.64 18.71
N ILE A 122 3.01 -16.40 18.73
CA ILE A 122 3.78 -16.05 17.54
C ILE A 122 4.40 -17.33 17.00
N ALA A 123 3.91 -17.79 15.84
CA ALA A 123 4.51 -18.91 15.14
C ALA A 123 5.94 -18.59 14.70
N GLU A 124 6.79 -19.62 14.61
CA GLU A 124 8.17 -19.45 14.14
C GLU A 124 8.20 -18.71 12.79
N THR A 125 8.85 -17.55 12.78
CA THR A 125 8.88 -16.62 11.63
C THR A 125 10.27 -16.00 11.48
N PRO A 126 10.82 -15.86 10.25
CA PRO A 126 12.06 -15.14 10.01
C PRO A 126 11.97 -13.66 10.43
N ILE A 127 13.04 -13.16 11.05
CA ILE A 127 13.15 -11.76 11.47
C ILE A 127 13.53 -10.90 10.25
N LYS A 128 12.54 -10.36 9.54
CA LYS A 128 12.70 -9.54 8.32
C LYS A 128 12.25 -8.11 8.48
N SER A 129 11.31 -7.85 9.37
CA SER A 129 10.70 -6.53 9.56
C SER A 129 10.78 -6.09 11.02
N THR A 130 10.64 -4.79 11.22
CA THR A 130 10.55 -4.21 12.57
C THR A 130 9.26 -4.58 13.29
N ARG A 131 8.21 -4.96 12.58
CA ARG A 131 6.93 -5.34 13.18
C ARG A 131 6.83 -6.86 13.29
N ILE A 132 6.58 -7.34 14.52
CA ILE A 132 6.53 -8.78 14.85
C ILE A 132 5.10 -9.29 14.72
N VAL A 133 4.16 -8.66 15.45
CA VAL A 133 2.72 -8.95 15.39
C VAL A 133 1.93 -7.65 15.39
N LYS A 134 0.79 -7.64 14.72
CA LYS A 134 -0.07 -6.45 14.52
C LYS A 134 -1.41 -6.61 15.21
N ASN A 135 -2.00 -5.48 15.60
CA ASN A 135 -3.39 -5.35 16.04
C ASN A 135 -3.79 -6.38 17.10
N ILE A 136 -2.98 -6.52 18.13
CA ILE A 136 -3.26 -7.44 19.24
C ILE A 136 -4.26 -6.74 20.17
N PRO A 137 -5.50 -7.21 20.30
CA PRO A 137 -6.48 -6.59 21.18
C PRO A 137 -6.14 -6.86 22.63
N LEU A 138 -6.33 -5.86 23.50
CA LEU A 138 -6.07 -5.97 24.93
C LEU A 138 -7.11 -5.17 25.72
N SER A 139 -7.97 -5.88 26.46
CA SER A 139 -9.00 -5.26 27.30
C SER A 139 -8.43 -4.65 28.58
N PRO A 140 -9.15 -3.68 29.19
CA PRO A 140 -8.74 -3.03 30.43
C PRO A 140 -8.42 -4.02 31.53
N SER A 141 -7.37 -3.72 32.30
CA SER A 141 -6.87 -4.52 33.44
C SER A 141 -6.25 -5.88 33.10
N TYR A 142 -6.27 -6.30 31.83
CA TYR A 142 -5.57 -7.52 31.39
C TYR A 142 -4.12 -7.24 31.05
N THR A 143 -3.31 -8.30 31.14
CA THR A 143 -1.89 -8.31 30.80
C THR A 143 -1.62 -9.48 29.84
N HIS A 144 -0.95 -9.21 28.74
CA HIS A 144 -0.34 -10.26 27.91
C HIS A 144 1.10 -10.50 28.38
N GLU A 145 1.42 -11.75 28.70
CA GLU A 145 2.77 -12.19 29.02
C GLU A 145 3.29 -13.07 27.89
N TYR A 146 4.32 -12.60 27.20
CA TYR A 146 4.99 -13.34 26.14
C TYR A 146 6.28 -13.97 26.65
N THR A 147 6.48 -15.25 26.32
CA THR A 147 7.79 -15.90 26.38
C THR A 147 8.31 -15.97 24.95
N ILE A 148 9.19 -15.03 24.61
CA ILE A 148 9.77 -14.88 23.27
C ILE A 148 11.04 -15.71 23.20
N LYS A 149 11.23 -16.40 22.05
CA LYS A 149 12.46 -17.13 21.74
C LYS A 149 12.97 -16.70 20.37
N VAL A 150 14.22 -16.28 20.31
CA VAL A 150 14.96 -15.96 19.08
C VAL A 150 15.96 -17.07 18.85
N THR A 151 15.92 -17.72 17.70
CA THR A 151 16.75 -18.88 17.36
C THR A 151 17.54 -18.63 16.09
N PHE A 152 18.86 -18.91 16.13
CA PHE A 152 19.66 -19.08 14.92
C PHE A 152 19.52 -20.53 14.47
N LYS A 153 18.72 -20.78 13.42
CA LYS A 153 18.34 -22.12 12.97
C LYS A 153 19.54 -22.93 12.48
N GLU A 154 19.58 -24.21 12.86
CA GLU A 154 20.46 -25.20 12.25
C GLU A 154 19.84 -25.70 10.94
N MET A 155 20.55 -25.53 9.82
CA MET A 155 20.06 -25.85 8.48
C MET A 155 20.61 -27.15 7.90
N ASN A 156 21.36 -27.93 8.69
CA ASN A 156 22.03 -29.17 8.25
C ASN A 156 22.95 -28.97 7.03
N LYS A 157 23.50 -27.78 6.86
CA LYS A 157 24.46 -27.39 5.82
C LYS A 157 25.46 -26.40 6.38
N SER A 158 26.56 -26.17 5.66
CA SER A 158 27.50 -25.12 6.08
C SER A 158 26.83 -23.74 6.12
N GLN A 159 26.88 -23.07 7.25
CA GLN A 159 26.37 -21.71 7.48
C GLN A 159 27.51 -20.71 7.73
N ASN A 160 28.72 -21.01 7.26
CA ASN A 160 29.92 -20.16 7.47
C ASN A 160 29.78 -18.76 6.91
N TYR A 161 28.85 -18.52 5.96
CA TYR A 161 28.53 -17.20 5.43
C TYR A 161 27.91 -16.26 6.47
N ASN A 162 27.47 -16.77 7.61
CA ASN A 162 27.00 -16.01 8.76
C ASN A 162 28.07 -15.83 9.85
N THR A 163 29.31 -16.27 9.62
CA THR A 163 30.41 -16.08 10.58
C THR A 163 30.69 -14.58 10.80
N ASN A 164 30.85 -14.17 12.05
CA ASN A 164 31.06 -12.79 12.51
C ASN A 164 29.90 -11.82 12.22
N LYS A 165 28.72 -12.33 11.86
CA LYS A 165 27.52 -11.50 11.72
C LYS A 165 26.82 -11.34 13.07
N THR A 166 26.16 -10.21 13.23
CA THR A 166 25.55 -9.77 14.48
C THR A 166 24.03 -9.72 14.36
N PHE A 167 23.37 -10.11 15.44
CA PHE A 167 21.98 -9.73 15.68
C PHE A 167 21.91 -8.89 16.96
N LYS A 168 21.17 -7.79 16.89
CA LYS A 168 20.80 -6.96 18.04
C LYS A 168 19.35 -6.53 17.86
N GLY A 169 18.49 -6.83 18.81
CA GLY A 169 17.10 -6.47 18.78
C GLY A 169 16.61 -5.91 20.12
N LYS A 170 15.90 -4.80 20.08
CA LYS A 170 15.18 -4.23 21.22
C LYS A 170 13.68 -4.32 20.96
N LEU A 171 12.99 -5.06 21.83
CA LEU A 171 11.53 -5.19 21.76
C LEU A 171 10.83 -3.93 22.26
N GLY A 172 9.64 -3.71 21.77
CA GLY A 172 8.75 -2.65 22.21
C GLY A 172 7.34 -2.86 21.70
N ILE A 173 6.49 -1.92 22.01
CA ILE A 173 5.12 -1.87 21.52
C ILE A 173 4.87 -0.53 20.83
N GLU A 174 3.95 -0.55 19.87
CA GLU A 174 3.32 0.62 19.27
C GLU A 174 1.81 0.50 19.45
N GLU A 175 1.12 1.61 19.70
CA GLU A 175 -0.33 1.61 19.64
C GLU A 175 -0.78 1.26 18.22
N TYR A 176 -1.73 0.34 18.11
CA TYR A 176 -2.30 0.04 16.79
C TYR A 176 -3.26 1.14 16.38
N GLN A 177 -2.90 1.89 15.38
CA GLN A 177 -3.80 2.80 14.70
C GLN A 177 -4.31 2.13 13.42
N LYS A 178 -5.63 2.01 13.29
CA LYS A 178 -6.23 1.50 12.06
C LYS A 178 -5.93 2.46 10.92
N LEU A 179 -5.14 2.01 9.97
CA LEU A 179 -4.85 2.79 8.78
C LEU A 179 -6.12 3.01 7.95
N ASN A 180 -6.29 4.22 7.46
CA ASN A 180 -7.46 4.60 6.69
C ASN A 180 -7.05 5.44 5.47
N PHE A 181 -7.08 4.81 4.29
CA PHE A 181 -6.67 5.44 3.05
C PHE A 181 -7.42 6.75 2.76
N SER A 182 -8.69 6.86 3.16
CA SER A 182 -9.49 8.05 2.88
C SER A 182 -9.13 9.26 3.75
N THR A 183 -8.63 9.04 4.97
CA THR A 183 -8.37 10.11 5.95
C THR A 183 -6.89 10.39 6.20
N ASP A 184 -6.02 9.38 6.08
CA ASP A 184 -4.58 9.54 6.30
C ASP A 184 -3.98 10.54 5.29
N SER A 185 -2.98 11.31 5.70
CA SER A 185 -2.27 12.18 4.77
C SER A 185 -1.48 11.37 3.74
N TRP A 186 -1.14 11.97 2.60
CA TRP A 186 -0.33 11.29 1.58
C TRP A 186 1.07 10.95 2.10
N SER A 187 1.63 11.79 2.97
CA SER A 187 2.92 11.51 3.63
C SER A 187 2.84 10.33 4.59
N ASP A 188 1.74 10.18 5.35
CA ASP A 188 1.53 9.04 6.25
C ASP A 188 1.34 7.75 5.45
N ILE A 189 0.57 7.81 4.36
CA ILE A 189 0.39 6.67 3.44
C ILE A 189 1.76 6.22 2.91
N ALA A 190 2.57 7.13 2.37
CA ALA A 190 3.90 6.79 1.84
C ALA A 190 4.81 6.23 2.93
N LYS A 191 4.82 6.83 4.12
CA LYS A 191 5.57 6.31 5.26
C LYS A 191 5.15 4.89 5.61
N ASN A 192 3.85 4.64 5.73
CA ASN A 192 3.33 3.30 6.04
C ASN A 192 3.66 2.27 4.96
N VAL A 193 3.60 2.65 3.68
CA VAL A 193 4.02 1.78 2.56
C VAL A 193 5.50 1.44 2.67
N LYS A 194 6.36 2.43 2.88
CA LYS A 194 7.80 2.26 3.05
C LYS A 194 8.16 1.38 4.25
N ASP A 195 7.40 1.50 5.34
CA ASP A 195 7.56 0.69 6.56
C ASP A 195 6.99 -0.73 6.41
N GLY A 196 6.49 -1.12 5.22
CA GLY A 196 5.94 -2.45 4.94
C GLY A 196 4.50 -2.64 5.42
N ASN A 197 3.80 -1.57 5.79
CA ASN A 197 2.43 -1.60 6.34
C ASN A 197 1.35 -1.31 5.28
N GLY A 198 1.73 -1.18 4.02
CA GLY A 198 0.78 -0.88 2.94
C GLY A 198 -0.39 -1.86 2.85
N SER A 199 -0.17 -3.13 3.22
CA SER A 199 -1.23 -4.15 3.26
C SER A 199 -2.28 -3.97 4.37
N ASP A 200 -2.06 -3.07 5.30
CA ASP A 200 -3.00 -2.78 6.39
C ASP A 200 -4.09 -1.79 5.96
N TYR A 201 -3.92 -1.13 4.81
CA TYR A 201 -4.98 -0.36 4.16
C TYR A 201 -5.99 -1.27 3.47
N THR A 202 -7.25 -0.85 3.47
CA THR A 202 -8.34 -1.63 2.87
C THR A 202 -8.38 -1.42 1.35
N ILE A 203 -8.26 -2.50 0.58
CA ILE A 203 -8.43 -2.47 -0.87
C ILE A 203 -9.85 -1.99 -1.22
N GLY A 204 -9.93 -1.04 -2.17
CA GLY A 204 -11.18 -0.42 -2.59
C GLY A 204 -11.49 0.90 -1.89
N ASP A 205 -10.81 1.23 -0.79
CA ASP A 205 -10.95 2.55 -0.16
C ASP A 205 -10.61 3.66 -1.15
N THR A 206 -11.31 4.79 -1.02
CA THR A 206 -11.19 5.91 -1.95
C THR A 206 -10.77 7.20 -1.24
N LYS A 207 -10.11 8.06 -1.99
CA LYS A 207 -9.67 9.40 -1.56
C LYS A 207 -9.87 10.38 -2.71
N THR A 208 -10.12 11.65 -2.40
CA THR A 208 -10.23 12.69 -3.43
C THR A 208 -8.91 13.44 -3.59
N ILE A 209 -8.59 13.81 -4.82
CA ILE A 209 -7.46 14.67 -5.16
C ILE A 209 -7.91 15.84 -6.02
N LYS A 210 -7.27 17.00 -5.83
CA LYS A 210 -7.52 18.20 -6.63
C LYS A 210 -6.45 18.32 -7.71
N MET A 211 -6.87 18.35 -8.96
CA MET A 211 -5.99 18.35 -10.13
C MET A 211 -6.05 19.66 -10.94
N GLY A 212 -5.88 20.77 -10.27
CA GLY A 212 -5.85 22.08 -10.93
C GLY A 212 -7.05 22.29 -11.85
N THR A 213 -6.81 22.50 -13.13
CA THR A 213 -7.83 22.76 -14.17
C THR A 213 -8.74 21.57 -14.47
N TYR A 214 -8.31 20.36 -14.14
CA TYR A 214 -9.15 19.15 -14.30
C TYR A 214 -10.15 18.96 -13.17
N GLY A 215 -10.04 19.73 -12.07
CA GLY A 215 -11.01 19.67 -10.97
C GLY A 215 -10.65 18.64 -9.90
N THR A 216 -11.67 18.08 -9.26
CA THR A 216 -11.51 17.09 -8.19
C THR A 216 -11.91 15.71 -8.71
N HIS A 217 -11.02 14.76 -8.51
CA HIS A 217 -11.18 13.37 -8.92
C HIS A 217 -11.09 12.43 -7.74
N THR A 218 -11.66 11.23 -7.90
CA THR A 218 -11.59 10.15 -6.91
C THR A 218 -10.51 9.17 -7.34
N VAL A 219 -9.61 8.85 -6.42
CA VAL A 219 -8.67 7.74 -6.56
C VAL A 219 -9.03 6.61 -5.63
N ARG A 220 -8.62 5.40 -5.96
CA ARG A 220 -8.92 4.17 -5.23
C ARG A 220 -7.66 3.36 -5.01
N LEU A 221 -7.50 2.80 -3.82
CA LEU A 221 -6.47 1.81 -3.54
C LEU A 221 -6.83 0.50 -4.24
N SER A 222 -6.06 0.11 -5.24
CA SER A 222 -6.38 -1.02 -6.11
C SER A 222 -5.49 -2.23 -5.93
N ASN A 223 -4.30 -2.07 -5.32
CA ASN A 223 -3.39 -3.18 -5.05
C ASN A 223 -2.50 -2.88 -3.86
N THR A 224 -2.20 -3.90 -3.04
CA THR A 224 -1.19 -3.83 -1.98
C THR A 224 -0.27 -5.06 -1.98
N SER A 225 -0.60 -6.11 -2.71
CA SER A 225 0.17 -7.35 -2.74
C SER A 225 1.39 -7.27 -3.67
N THR A 226 2.44 -8.01 -3.30
CA THR A 226 3.69 -8.15 -4.08
C THR A 226 4.03 -9.64 -4.17
N PRO A 227 3.32 -10.41 -5.01
CA PRO A 227 3.62 -11.83 -5.20
C PRO A 227 4.95 -12.02 -5.95
N SER A 228 5.46 -13.27 -5.95
CA SER A 228 6.80 -13.60 -6.48
C SER A 228 7.00 -13.28 -7.96
N GLU A 229 5.94 -13.28 -8.77
CA GLU A 229 6.04 -12.87 -10.19
C GLU A 229 6.49 -11.41 -10.34
N CYS A 230 6.27 -10.56 -9.34
CA CYS A 230 6.74 -9.16 -9.32
C CYS A 230 8.28 -9.03 -9.29
N GLU A 231 8.98 -10.07 -8.92
CA GLU A 231 10.45 -10.10 -8.85
C GLU A 231 11.09 -10.52 -10.18
N THR A 232 10.29 -10.93 -11.18
CA THR A 232 10.81 -11.39 -12.48
C THR A 232 11.14 -10.21 -13.40
N THR A 233 12.20 -10.35 -14.19
CA THR A 233 12.67 -9.29 -15.09
C THR A 233 11.69 -8.92 -16.18
N ASP A 234 10.91 -9.92 -16.65
CA ASP A 234 9.97 -9.76 -17.77
C ASP A 234 8.53 -9.50 -17.30
N PHE A 235 8.35 -9.07 -16.06
CA PHE A 235 7.04 -8.76 -15.50
C PHE A 235 6.88 -7.26 -15.26
N SER A 236 5.67 -6.75 -15.55
CA SER A 236 5.29 -5.36 -15.31
C SER A 236 5.04 -5.13 -13.81
N GLU A 237 5.53 -4.02 -13.28
CA GLU A 237 5.30 -3.69 -11.86
C GLU A 237 3.95 -3.02 -11.59
N THR A 238 3.15 -2.79 -12.62
CA THR A 238 1.89 -2.03 -12.56
C THR A 238 0.80 -2.63 -11.65
N ALA A 239 0.93 -3.90 -11.27
CA ALA A 239 0.08 -4.57 -10.30
C ALA A 239 0.88 -5.17 -9.13
N CYS A 240 1.99 -4.52 -8.76
CA CYS A 240 2.91 -4.93 -7.70
C CYS A 240 3.05 -3.86 -6.63
N GLY A 241 2.87 -4.21 -5.37
CA GLY A 241 2.95 -3.27 -4.25
C GLY A 241 1.75 -2.33 -4.16
N PHE A 242 1.96 -1.13 -3.67
CA PHE A 242 0.89 -0.18 -3.38
C PHE A 242 0.50 0.62 -4.62
N VAL A 243 -0.62 0.22 -5.25
CA VAL A 243 -1.12 0.84 -6.48
C VAL A 243 -2.41 1.60 -6.22
N VAL A 244 -2.42 2.84 -6.65
CA VAL A 244 -3.58 3.74 -6.63
C VAL A 244 -4.01 4.03 -8.06
N GLU A 245 -5.29 3.84 -8.37
CA GLU A 245 -5.86 4.17 -9.67
C GLU A 245 -6.88 5.30 -9.56
N PHE A 246 -7.08 6.06 -10.63
CA PHE A 246 -8.24 6.94 -10.73
C PHE A 246 -9.50 6.09 -10.86
N ALA A 247 -10.48 6.32 -10.00
CA ALA A 247 -11.76 5.61 -10.01
C ALA A 247 -12.76 6.23 -11.02
N ASP A 248 -12.48 7.43 -11.49
CA ASP A 248 -13.22 8.15 -12.52
C ASP A 248 -12.31 8.56 -13.69
N ILE A 249 -12.88 9.15 -14.71
CA ILE A 249 -12.19 9.65 -15.89
C ILE A 249 -11.84 11.11 -15.67
N ILE A 250 -10.55 11.45 -15.81
CA ILE A 250 -10.03 12.82 -15.63
C ILE A 250 -10.49 13.72 -16.76
N THR A 251 -10.23 13.31 -17.98
CA THR A 251 -10.54 14.03 -19.23
C THR A 251 -10.58 13.05 -20.39
N THR A 252 -10.71 13.55 -21.62
CA THR A 252 -10.65 12.73 -22.84
C THR A 252 -9.48 13.15 -23.70
N HIS A 253 -8.84 12.20 -24.36
CA HIS A 253 -7.74 12.42 -25.30
C HIS A 253 -7.68 11.30 -26.34
N VAL A 254 -7.08 11.58 -27.51
CA VAL A 254 -6.76 10.55 -28.49
C VAL A 254 -5.57 9.75 -28.03
N MET A 255 -5.46 8.47 -28.41
CA MET A 255 -4.22 7.73 -28.17
C MET A 255 -3.11 8.25 -29.10
N ASN A 256 -3.40 8.33 -30.40
CA ASN A 256 -2.57 8.96 -31.41
C ASN A 256 -3.45 9.72 -32.40
N PRO A 257 -3.03 10.90 -32.87
CA PRO A 257 -3.84 11.70 -33.80
C PRO A 257 -3.96 11.04 -35.17
N ASP A 258 -5.01 11.43 -35.86
CA ASP A 258 -5.17 11.21 -37.29
C ASP A 258 -4.22 12.16 -38.07
N THR A 259 -3.50 11.58 -39.03
CA THR A 259 -2.61 12.35 -39.92
C THR A 259 -2.74 11.86 -41.35
N ASP A 260 -2.33 12.68 -42.34
CA ASP A 260 -2.33 12.27 -43.77
C ASP A 260 -1.51 11.00 -44.02
N ALA A 261 -0.42 10.81 -43.28
CA ALA A 261 0.44 9.63 -43.36
C ALA A 261 -0.13 8.40 -42.64
N LYS A 262 -0.99 8.61 -41.61
CA LYS A 262 -1.58 7.58 -40.77
C LYS A 262 -3.07 7.87 -40.51
N PRO A 263 -3.93 7.67 -41.52
CA PRO A 263 -5.37 7.83 -41.36
C PRO A 263 -5.90 6.89 -40.28
N SER A 264 -6.75 7.40 -39.38
CA SER A 264 -7.27 6.70 -38.20
C SER A 264 -6.23 6.46 -37.11
N GLY A 265 -5.06 7.11 -37.16
CA GLY A 265 -3.99 7.00 -36.18
C GLY A 265 -3.10 5.78 -36.39
N SER A 266 -2.36 5.39 -35.37
CA SER A 266 -1.42 4.26 -35.40
C SER A 266 -1.24 3.68 -34.01
N ASN A 267 -0.88 2.40 -33.91
CA ASN A 267 -0.41 1.79 -32.67
C ASN A 267 1.05 1.30 -32.77
N ILE A 268 1.79 1.72 -33.78
CA ILE A 268 3.22 1.46 -33.93
C ILE A 268 3.99 2.07 -32.77
N GLY A 269 4.87 1.29 -32.15
CA GLY A 269 5.60 1.68 -30.95
C GLY A 269 4.79 1.54 -29.66
N GLY A 270 3.55 1.04 -29.75
CA GLY A 270 2.68 0.77 -28.61
C GLY A 270 2.30 2.02 -27.79
N TYR A 271 1.87 1.78 -26.55
CA TYR A 271 1.50 2.83 -25.61
C TYR A 271 2.65 3.83 -25.30
N PRO A 272 3.92 3.41 -25.07
CA PRO A 272 4.99 4.34 -24.74
C PRO A 272 5.33 5.35 -25.85
N SER A 273 5.00 5.04 -27.10
CA SER A 273 5.23 5.95 -28.24
C SER A 273 3.98 6.78 -28.60
N SER A 274 2.91 6.68 -27.81
CA SER A 274 1.66 7.39 -28.09
C SER A 274 1.73 8.86 -27.66
N GLU A 275 0.91 9.71 -28.32
CA GLU A 275 0.70 11.08 -27.87
C GLU A 275 0.04 11.13 -26.50
N LEU A 276 -0.87 10.18 -26.22
CA LEU A 276 -1.49 10.06 -24.91
C LEU A 276 -0.46 9.82 -23.79
N TYR A 277 0.56 9.01 -24.05
CA TYR A 277 1.66 8.81 -23.09
C TYR A 277 2.36 10.16 -22.77
N THR A 278 2.68 10.93 -23.80
CA THR A 278 3.28 12.26 -23.63
C THR A 278 2.35 13.21 -22.86
N PHE A 279 1.07 13.19 -23.16
CA PHE A 279 0.05 13.97 -22.45
C PHE A 279 -0.07 13.56 -20.97
N LEU A 280 -0.03 12.27 -20.66
CA LEU A 280 -0.06 11.78 -19.27
C LEU A 280 1.17 12.22 -18.48
N THR A 281 2.35 12.08 -19.07
CA THR A 281 3.62 12.35 -18.38
C THR A 281 3.90 13.85 -18.20
N ASN A 282 3.46 14.69 -19.13
CA ASN A 282 3.73 16.12 -19.10
C ASN A 282 2.55 16.93 -18.56
N ASP A 283 1.34 16.70 -19.07
CA ASP A 283 0.20 17.56 -18.73
C ASP A 283 -0.53 17.06 -17.48
N ILE A 284 -0.92 15.79 -17.45
CA ILE A 284 -1.70 15.25 -16.32
C ILE A 284 -0.85 15.15 -15.05
N TYR A 285 0.38 14.61 -15.15
CA TYR A 285 1.28 14.48 -14.00
C TYR A 285 1.55 15.82 -13.30
N ASN A 286 1.80 16.88 -14.09
CA ASN A 286 2.09 18.22 -13.56
C ASN A 286 0.87 18.90 -12.87
N THR A 287 -0.34 18.36 -13.05
CA THR A 287 -1.54 18.86 -12.34
C THR A 287 -1.81 18.15 -11.02
N LEU A 288 -1.09 17.07 -10.73
CA LEU A 288 -1.17 16.42 -9.42
C LEU A 288 -0.64 17.37 -8.33
N PRO A 289 -1.19 17.34 -7.11
CA PRO A 289 -0.60 18.02 -5.96
C PRO A 289 0.85 17.58 -5.74
N SER A 290 1.72 18.51 -5.35
CA SER A 290 3.15 18.20 -5.11
C SER A 290 3.35 17.08 -4.10
N GLU A 291 2.53 17.03 -3.04
CA GLU A 291 2.56 15.97 -2.04
C GLU A 291 2.33 14.55 -2.62
N ILE A 292 1.63 14.46 -3.76
CA ILE A 292 1.43 13.19 -4.49
C ILE A 292 2.59 12.95 -5.45
N GLN A 293 3.05 13.97 -6.15
CA GLN A 293 4.21 13.85 -7.05
C GLN A 293 5.47 13.36 -6.32
N ASP A 294 5.65 13.79 -5.06
CA ASP A 294 6.81 13.46 -4.23
C ASP A 294 6.85 11.99 -3.78
N ILE A 295 5.71 11.30 -3.76
CA ILE A 295 5.58 9.91 -3.27
C ILE A 295 5.35 8.90 -4.38
N ILE A 296 5.09 9.35 -5.61
CA ILE A 296 4.95 8.47 -6.77
C ILE A 296 6.32 7.94 -7.17
N ILE A 297 6.45 6.62 -7.19
CA ILE A 297 7.68 5.95 -7.62
C ILE A 297 7.65 5.60 -9.11
N ASP A 298 8.84 5.50 -9.68
CA ASP A 298 9.03 4.98 -11.03
C ASP A 298 8.56 3.51 -11.08
N THR A 299 7.80 3.19 -12.13
CA THR A 299 7.17 1.90 -12.30
C THR A 299 7.56 1.31 -13.66
N LYS A 300 8.11 0.11 -13.68
CA LYS A 300 8.34 -0.62 -14.92
C LYS A 300 7.01 -1.06 -15.52
N VAL A 301 6.74 -0.61 -16.74
CA VAL A 301 5.52 -0.92 -17.50
C VAL A 301 5.90 -1.71 -18.74
N ILE A 302 5.29 -2.88 -18.90
CA ILE A 302 5.40 -3.68 -20.14
C ILE A 302 4.07 -3.55 -20.86
N SER A 303 4.12 -3.09 -22.10
CA SER A 303 2.94 -2.85 -22.94
C SER A 303 2.96 -3.71 -24.19
N SER A 304 1.79 -4.23 -24.57
CA SER A 304 1.60 -5.01 -25.79
C SER A 304 1.84 -4.17 -27.06
N HIS A 305 2.14 -4.85 -28.15
CA HIS A 305 2.36 -4.24 -29.46
C HIS A 305 1.19 -4.45 -30.41
N GLY A 306 1.12 -3.61 -31.46
CA GLY A 306 0.22 -3.75 -32.60
C GLY A 306 0.76 -4.70 -33.65
N SER A 307 0.02 -4.87 -34.78
CA SER A 307 0.37 -5.83 -35.84
C SER A 307 1.65 -5.49 -36.60
N ASN A 308 2.14 -4.26 -36.54
CA ASN A 308 3.34 -3.80 -37.25
C ASN A 308 4.63 -3.90 -36.39
N ASP A 309 4.50 -4.28 -35.13
CA ASP A 309 5.61 -4.48 -34.21
C ASP A 309 5.71 -5.97 -33.85
N THR A 310 6.85 -6.42 -33.38
CA THR A 310 7.11 -7.84 -33.08
C THR A 310 7.42 -8.12 -31.62
N GLU A 311 7.68 -7.08 -30.82
CA GLU A 311 8.10 -7.23 -29.45
C GLU A 311 7.34 -6.23 -28.55
N ASN A 312 7.23 -6.58 -27.27
CA ASN A 312 6.68 -5.73 -26.25
C ASN A 312 7.54 -4.49 -26.03
N PHE A 313 6.90 -3.44 -25.55
CA PHE A 313 7.56 -2.19 -25.19
C PHE A 313 7.72 -2.11 -23.67
N ILE A 314 8.90 -1.69 -23.24
CA ILE A 314 9.21 -1.45 -21.83
C ILE A 314 9.38 0.05 -21.65
N SER A 315 8.66 0.61 -20.68
CA SER A 315 8.82 1.99 -20.23
C SER A 315 8.96 2.06 -18.72
N THR A 316 9.39 3.23 -18.23
CA THR A 316 9.44 3.55 -16.80
C THR A 316 8.57 4.77 -16.57
N ASP A 317 7.45 4.58 -15.90
CA ASP A 317 6.39 5.55 -15.85
C ASP A 317 6.03 5.92 -14.41
N LYS A 318 5.73 7.18 -14.18
CA LYS A 318 5.11 7.65 -12.94
C LYS A 318 3.59 7.53 -12.96
N LEU A 319 2.97 7.86 -14.10
CA LEU A 319 1.57 7.58 -14.39
C LEU A 319 1.47 6.65 -15.59
N TYR A 320 0.59 5.66 -15.52
CA TYR A 320 0.36 4.72 -16.63
C TYR A 320 -1.11 4.37 -16.77
N LEU A 321 -1.55 4.05 -17.99
CA LEU A 321 -2.87 3.45 -18.20
C LEU A 321 -2.86 1.99 -17.73
N LEU A 322 -4.00 1.51 -17.26
CA LEU A 322 -4.18 0.09 -16.97
C LEU A 322 -4.25 -0.74 -18.27
N SER A 323 -3.88 -2.02 -18.16
CA SER A 323 -4.13 -3.02 -19.21
C SER A 323 -5.41 -3.80 -18.92
N LEU A 324 -5.94 -4.49 -19.91
CA LEU A 324 -7.11 -5.36 -19.72
C LEU A 324 -6.80 -6.53 -18.79
N LYS A 325 -5.56 -7.02 -18.75
CA LYS A 325 -5.09 -8.06 -17.85
C LYS A 325 -5.11 -7.64 -16.37
N GLU A 326 -4.93 -6.35 -16.09
CA GLU A 326 -4.99 -5.81 -14.73
C GLU A 326 -6.42 -5.68 -14.22
N ILE A 327 -7.40 -5.75 -15.10
CA ILE A 327 -8.82 -5.60 -14.77
C ILE A 327 -9.56 -6.93 -14.78
N TYR A 328 -9.37 -7.76 -15.82
CA TYR A 328 -10.16 -8.97 -16.04
C TYR A 328 -9.40 -10.24 -15.71
N SER A 329 -9.98 -11.11 -14.88
CA SER A 329 -9.40 -12.41 -14.51
C SER A 329 -9.31 -13.37 -15.69
N ASN A 330 -10.24 -13.28 -16.63
CA ASN A 330 -10.39 -14.16 -17.79
C ASN A 330 -10.08 -13.45 -19.13
N TRP A 331 -9.21 -12.44 -19.11
CA TRP A 331 -8.67 -11.89 -20.34
C TRP A 331 -7.83 -12.94 -21.04
N ASP A 332 -8.37 -13.53 -22.09
CA ASP A 332 -7.89 -14.77 -22.73
C ASP A 332 -7.42 -14.59 -24.17
N ARG A 333 -7.31 -13.37 -24.65
CA ARG A 333 -6.63 -13.11 -25.92
C ARG A 333 -5.15 -13.43 -25.74
N THR A 334 -4.80 -14.70 -26.00
CA THR A 334 -3.49 -15.31 -25.66
C THR A 334 -2.30 -14.48 -26.11
N GLU A 335 -2.37 -13.86 -27.27
CA GLU A 335 -1.29 -13.02 -27.79
C GLU A 335 -1.12 -11.74 -26.94
N ASP A 336 -2.21 -11.04 -26.67
CA ASP A 336 -2.19 -9.79 -25.91
C ASP A 336 -1.85 -10.05 -24.45
N THR A 337 -2.40 -11.09 -23.83
CA THR A 337 -2.10 -11.43 -22.43
C THR A 337 -0.67 -11.89 -22.22
N SER A 338 -0.08 -12.59 -23.20
CA SER A 338 1.32 -12.98 -23.11
C SER A 338 2.26 -11.79 -23.22
N LYS A 339 1.82 -10.72 -23.87
CA LYS A 339 2.59 -9.51 -24.10
C LYS A 339 2.48 -8.49 -22.96
N ASP A 340 1.32 -8.33 -22.33
CA ASP A 340 1.17 -7.39 -21.22
C ASP A 340 1.99 -7.78 -19.98
N GLN A 341 2.26 -9.05 -19.77
CA GLN A 341 3.12 -9.59 -18.69
C GLN A 341 2.85 -8.94 -17.33
N THR A 342 1.58 -8.95 -16.93
CA THR A 342 1.09 -8.37 -15.67
C THR A 342 0.01 -9.26 -15.05
N ARG A 343 -0.54 -8.88 -13.93
CA ARG A 343 -1.58 -9.63 -13.21
C ARG A 343 -2.79 -8.75 -12.93
N GLN A 344 -3.90 -9.37 -12.57
CA GLN A 344 -5.08 -8.66 -12.12
C GLN A 344 -4.80 -7.94 -10.80
N LEU A 345 -5.17 -6.65 -10.71
CA LEU A 345 -5.12 -5.86 -9.49
C LEU A 345 -6.01 -6.47 -8.40
N ASP A 346 -5.59 -6.37 -7.16
CA ASP A 346 -6.28 -6.97 -6.02
C ASP A 346 -7.75 -6.52 -5.91
N TYR A 347 -8.04 -5.24 -6.18
CA TYR A 347 -9.41 -4.72 -6.19
C TYR A 347 -10.32 -5.48 -7.15
N TYR A 348 -9.88 -5.69 -8.37
CA TYR A 348 -10.68 -6.41 -9.37
C TYR A 348 -10.74 -7.91 -9.08
N LYS A 349 -9.66 -8.46 -8.51
CA LYS A 349 -9.57 -9.87 -8.14
C LYS A 349 -10.54 -10.23 -7.01
N ILE A 350 -10.55 -9.47 -5.89
CA ILE A 350 -11.44 -9.76 -4.75
C ILE A 350 -12.92 -9.56 -5.08
N ASN A 351 -13.21 -8.73 -6.09
CA ASN A 351 -14.57 -8.49 -6.58
C ASN A 351 -14.96 -9.41 -7.75
N ASN A 352 -14.14 -10.40 -8.09
CA ASN A 352 -14.40 -11.37 -9.17
C ASN A 352 -14.70 -10.69 -10.52
N VAL A 353 -13.98 -9.62 -10.84
CA VAL A 353 -14.18 -8.90 -12.11
C VAL A 353 -13.64 -9.72 -13.27
N ALA A 354 -14.49 -9.95 -14.24
CA ALA A 354 -14.24 -10.71 -15.45
C ALA A 354 -14.94 -10.04 -16.64
N THR A 355 -14.64 -10.45 -17.87
CA THR A 355 -15.30 -9.91 -19.07
C THR A 355 -16.82 -10.13 -19.05
N THR A 356 -17.29 -11.15 -18.35
CA THR A 356 -18.70 -11.46 -18.12
C THR A 356 -19.31 -10.77 -16.88
N ASN A 357 -18.47 -10.15 -16.03
CA ASN A 357 -18.84 -9.40 -14.83
C ASN A 357 -18.02 -8.10 -14.76
N SER A 358 -18.35 -7.13 -15.61
CA SER A 358 -17.52 -5.96 -15.88
C SER A 358 -18.01 -4.64 -15.25
N GLU A 359 -19.06 -4.67 -14.41
CA GLU A 359 -19.67 -3.43 -13.88
C GLU A 359 -18.66 -2.56 -13.12
N LEU A 360 -17.76 -3.16 -12.32
CA LEU A 360 -16.76 -2.43 -11.55
C LEU A 360 -15.58 -1.91 -12.39
N ALA A 361 -15.45 -2.36 -13.64
CA ALA A 361 -14.50 -1.82 -14.59
C ALA A 361 -14.99 -0.55 -15.29
N LYS A 362 -16.29 -0.24 -15.19
CA LYS A 362 -16.89 0.93 -15.82
C LYS A 362 -16.56 2.19 -15.01
N LYS A 363 -16.10 3.24 -15.71
CA LYS A 363 -15.74 4.52 -15.11
C LYS A 363 -16.64 5.64 -15.61
N LYS A 364 -16.76 6.71 -14.82
CA LYS A 364 -17.61 7.86 -15.14
C LYS A 364 -16.76 9.05 -15.58
N TYR A 365 -17.27 9.75 -16.61
CA TYR A 365 -16.84 11.08 -16.97
C TYR A 365 -18.03 12.04 -16.78
N LYS A 366 -17.85 13.09 -15.96
CA LYS A 366 -18.92 14.05 -15.65
C LYS A 366 -20.24 13.36 -15.26
N ASN A 367 -20.15 12.40 -14.34
CA ASN A 367 -21.24 11.60 -13.79
C ASN A 367 -21.95 10.63 -14.76
N ARG A 368 -21.42 10.42 -15.98
CA ARG A 368 -21.94 9.45 -16.95
C ARG A 368 -20.91 8.36 -17.20
N ILE A 369 -21.32 7.07 -17.19
CA ILE A 369 -20.44 5.99 -17.62
C ILE A 369 -19.99 6.28 -19.05
N SER A 370 -18.69 6.21 -19.27
CA SER A 370 -18.07 6.61 -20.53
C SER A 370 -16.99 5.63 -20.94
N TYR A 371 -16.59 5.69 -22.20
CA TYR A 371 -15.50 4.91 -22.76
C TYR A 371 -14.16 5.44 -22.24
N TRP A 372 -13.20 4.55 -21.93
CA TRP A 372 -11.87 4.93 -21.48
C TRP A 372 -10.79 3.98 -21.97
N TRP A 373 -9.61 4.54 -22.27
CA TRP A 373 -8.50 3.84 -22.88
C TRP A 373 -7.78 2.87 -21.94
N MET A 374 -7.37 1.73 -22.52
CA MET A 374 -6.36 0.83 -21.96
C MET A 374 -5.02 1.05 -22.67
N ARG A 375 -3.90 0.68 -22.00
CA ARG A 375 -2.59 0.68 -22.69
C ARG A 375 -2.42 -0.50 -23.66
N THR A 376 -3.29 -1.47 -23.60
CA THR A 376 -3.23 -2.68 -24.42
C THR A 376 -3.48 -2.34 -25.90
N ALA A 377 -2.44 -2.50 -26.73
CA ALA A 377 -2.58 -2.38 -28.19
C ALA A 377 -3.22 -3.65 -28.76
N ASN A 378 -3.98 -3.52 -29.84
CA ASN A 378 -4.56 -4.67 -30.51
C ASN A 378 -3.54 -5.27 -31.52
N SER A 379 -3.05 -6.47 -31.24
CA SER A 379 -2.06 -7.16 -32.06
C SER A 379 -2.56 -7.54 -33.47
N ASP A 380 -3.87 -7.60 -33.67
CA ASP A 380 -4.49 -7.86 -34.99
C ASP A 380 -4.67 -6.60 -35.84
N SER A 381 -4.27 -5.46 -35.34
CA SER A 381 -4.49 -4.15 -35.99
C SER A 381 -3.24 -3.28 -35.93
N SER A 382 -3.09 -2.39 -36.91
CA SER A 382 -1.99 -1.44 -36.99
C SER A 382 -2.33 -0.05 -36.37
N ASN A 383 -3.58 0.16 -35.93
CA ASN A 383 -4.06 1.48 -35.51
C ASN A 383 -5.06 1.47 -34.36
N THR A 384 -5.32 0.31 -33.71
CA THR A 384 -6.31 0.25 -32.63
C THR A 384 -5.69 -0.09 -31.29
N PHE A 385 -6.30 0.49 -30.22
CA PHE A 385 -6.07 0.11 -28.83
C PHE A 385 -7.38 -0.33 -28.21
N TYR A 386 -7.28 -1.12 -27.15
CA TYR A 386 -8.44 -1.54 -26.40
C TYR A 386 -8.95 -0.44 -25.48
N TYR A 387 -10.24 -0.49 -25.20
CA TYR A 387 -10.93 0.39 -24.25
C TYR A 387 -12.07 -0.36 -23.55
N ILE A 388 -12.54 0.17 -22.44
CA ILE A 388 -13.72 -0.30 -21.72
C ILE A 388 -14.83 0.73 -21.87
N GLY A 389 -16.05 0.27 -22.05
CA GLY A 389 -17.21 1.13 -22.32
C GLY A 389 -18.45 0.81 -21.51
N PRO A 390 -19.52 1.61 -21.67
CA PRO A 390 -20.77 1.41 -20.95
C PRO A 390 -21.49 0.08 -21.21
N ASN A 391 -21.43 -0.37 -22.45
CA ASN A 391 -22.16 -1.56 -22.92
C ASN A 391 -21.25 -2.78 -23.17
N ASP A 392 -19.95 -2.52 -23.30
CA ASP A 392 -18.96 -3.53 -23.67
C ASP A 392 -17.96 -3.70 -22.53
N SER A 393 -17.61 -4.93 -22.20
CA SER A 393 -16.55 -5.19 -21.24
C SER A 393 -15.19 -4.78 -21.79
N TRP A 394 -14.97 -4.95 -23.08
CA TRP A 394 -13.77 -4.55 -23.80
C TRP A 394 -14.03 -4.57 -25.33
N ILE A 395 -13.44 -3.64 -26.03
CA ILE A 395 -13.41 -3.58 -27.48
C ILE A 395 -12.24 -2.71 -27.95
N SER A 396 -11.77 -2.83 -29.17
CA SER A 396 -10.73 -1.95 -29.72
C SER A 396 -11.32 -0.88 -30.63
N ASN A 397 -10.64 0.25 -30.72
CA ASN A 397 -11.02 1.35 -31.62
C ASN A 397 -9.77 2.08 -32.14
N ASN A 398 -9.98 2.85 -33.19
CA ASN A 398 -8.93 3.67 -33.79
C ASN A 398 -8.29 4.59 -32.76
N SER A 399 -6.98 4.66 -32.76
CA SER A 399 -6.21 5.46 -31.81
C SER A 399 -6.48 6.97 -31.92
N SER A 400 -7.05 7.43 -33.05
CA SER A 400 -7.41 8.84 -33.28
C SER A 400 -8.74 9.28 -32.65
N ILE A 401 -9.49 8.38 -32.03
CA ILE A 401 -10.73 8.73 -31.34
C ILE A 401 -10.40 9.20 -29.91
N ALA A 402 -11.02 10.30 -29.49
CA ALA A 402 -10.86 10.79 -28.13
C ALA A 402 -11.74 10.00 -27.15
N LEU A 403 -11.12 9.23 -26.27
CA LEU A 403 -11.79 8.52 -25.17
C LEU A 403 -11.24 8.98 -23.81
N GLY A 404 -11.88 8.52 -22.75
CA GLY A 404 -11.52 8.87 -21.38
C GLY A 404 -10.13 8.39 -20.97
N ILE A 405 -9.49 9.16 -20.10
CA ILE A 405 -8.23 8.81 -19.45
C ILE A 405 -8.44 8.61 -17.96
N SER A 406 -7.95 7.48 -17.47
CA SER A 406 -8.03 7.09 -16.06
C SER A 406 -6.77 6.31 -15.68
N PRO A 407 -5.67 7.00 -15.36
CA PRO A 407 -4.40 6.37 -15.08
C PRO A 407 -4.33 5.75 -13.68
N ALA A 408 -3.20 5.09 -13.44
CA ALA A 408 -2.78 4.60 -12.14
C ALA A 408 -1.34 5.02 -11.85
N PHE A 409 -0.91 4.87 -10.60
CA PHE A 409 0.44 5.14 -10.13
C PHE A 409 0.77 4.27 -8.93
N ARG A 410 2.07 4.11 -8.63
CA ARG A 410 2.55 3.40 -7.44
C ARG A 410 3.11 4.36 -6.42
N ILE A 411 2.96 4.00 -5.15
CA ILE A 411 3.54 4.68 -3.99
C ILE A 411 4.58 3.75 -3.35
N GLY A 412 5.75 4.32 -2.95
CA GLY A 412 6.82 3.58 -2.31
C GLY A 412 7.72 4.44 -1.44
#